data_2607e36fe2ff2ae41d7f3024a9f05205
#
_entry.id   2607e36fe2ff2ae41d7f3024a9f05205
#
_cell.length_a   1.000
_cell.length_b   1.000
_cell.length_c   1.000
_cell.angle_alpha   90.00
_cell.angle_beta   90.00
_cell.angle_gamma   90.00
#
_symmetry.space_group_name_H-M   'P 1'
#
loop_
_entity.id
_entity.type
_entity.pdbx_description
1 polymer ?
#
loop_
_entity_poly.entity_id
_entity_poly.type
_entity_poly.pdbx_seq_one_letter_code
_entity_poly.pdbx_strand_id
1 'polypeptide(L)'
;MKNKKILVCGLIILILIVFLIVFKNKIQRIFYPKSYEEFVSMYSDEYGVDENLIFAVIKAESNFQEDAVSHKDALGLMQIMKETAEDVARKYNIEIDFNNSEREILNVQNNIKIGTKYLAVLLEKYKNIEVAVAAYNAGIGTVDNWIEKEIIKSDGSDIENIPYKETNNYVRKILRNYKIYQ
;
A
#
# COMPACT_ATOMS: atom_id res chain seq x y z
N MET A 1 -33.27 -38.65 24.38
CA MET A 1 -33.66 -37.74 23.28
C MET A 1 -33.06 -36.35 23.43
N LYS A 2 -33.04 -35.70 24.64
CA LYS A 2 -32.54 -34.35 24.87
C LYS A 2 -31.06 -34.18 24.52
N ASN A 3 -30.20 -35.12 24.89
CA ASN A 3 -28.75 -35.07 24.62
C ASN A 3 -28.41 -35.17 23.13
N LYS A 4 -29.16 -35.95 22.34
CA LYS A 4 -28.97 -36.07 20.88
C LYS A 4 -29.30 -34.73 20.18
N LYS A 5 -30.33 -33.99 20.63
CA LYS A 5 -30.70 -32.69 20.09
C LYS A 5 -29.62 -31.66 20.39
N ILE A 6 -29.02 -31.66 21.59
CA ILE A 6 -27.92 -30.75 21.96
C ILE A 6 -26.69 -31.03 21.10
N LEU A 7 -26.35 -32.30 20.88
CA LEU A 7 -25.21 -32.69 20.01
C LEU A 7 -25.39 -32.23 18.56
N VAL A 8 -26.61 -32.41 18.00
CA VAL A 8 -26.96 -31.96 16.64
C VAL A 8 -26.88 -30.46 16.53
N CYS A 9 -27.42 -29.68 17.51
CA CYS A 9 -27.31 -28.25 17.51
C CYS A 9 -25.83 -27.76 17.58
N GLY A 10 -25.00 -28.41 18.41
CA GLY A 10 -23.58 -28.10 18.50
C GLY A 10 -22.84 -28.36 17.18
N LEU A 11 -23.17 -29.46 16.48
CA LEU A 11 -22.58 -29.75 15.17
C LEU A 11 -22.98 -28.71 14.09
N ILE A 12 -24.25 -28.29 14.08
CA ILE A 12 -24.74 -27.25 13.15
C ILE A 12 -24.03 -25.93 13.40
N ILE A 13 -23.86 -25.52 14.65
CA ILE A 13 -23.15 -24.30 15.02
C ILE A 13 -21.68 -24.37 14.56
N LEU A 14 -21.01 -25.50 14.77
CA LEU A 14 -19.64 -25.71 14.33
C LEU A 14 -19.50 -25.61 12.80
N ILE A 15 -20.41 -26.26 12.06
CA ILE A 15 -20.45 -26.16 10.59
C ILE A 15 -20.66 -24.70 10.14
N LEU A 16 -21.57 -23.97 10.77
CA LEU A 16 -21.80 -22.54 10.46
C LEU A 16 -20.56 -21.69 10.74
N ILE A 17 -19.86 -21.92 11.85
CA ILE A 17 -18.62 -21.21 12.17
C ILE A 17 -17.55 -21.47 11.11
N VAL A 18 -17.33 -22.74 10.76
CA VAL A 18 -16.36 -23.13 9.71
C VAL A 18 -16.73 -22.50 8.37
N PHE A 19 -18.02 -22.55 8.00
CA PHE A 19 -18.52 -21.92 6.77
C PHE A 19 -18.25 -20.40 6.76
N LEU A 20 -18.55 -19.70 7.87
CA LEU A 20 -18.30 -18.25 7.97
C LEU A 20 -16.81 -17.93 7.86
N ILE A 21 -15.93 -18.72 8.47
CA ILE A 21 -14.47 -18.53 8.38
C ILE A 21 -13.99 -18.72 6.94
N VAL A 22 -14.40 -19.82 6.28
CA VAL A 22 -14.00 -20.11 4.90
C VAL A 22 -14.54 -19.07 3.93
N PHE A 23 -15.80 -18.64 4.11
CA PHE A 23 -16.43 -17.63 3.26
C PHE A 23 -15.79 -16.25 3.44
N LYS A 24 -15.45 -15.86 4.68
CA LYS A 24 -14.70 -14.62 4.97
C LYS A 24 -13.35 -14.62 4.25
N ASN A 25 -12.57 -15.69 4.35
CA ASN A 25 -11.25 -15.79 3.71
C ASN A 25 -11.36 -15.75 2.17
N LYS A 26 -12.38 -16.39 1.61
CA LYS A 26 -12.62 -16.34 0.16
C LYS A 26 -12.99 -14.93 -0.33
N ILE A 27 -13.87 -14.24 0.40
CA ILE A 27 -14.23 -12.85 0.11
C ILE A 27 -13.01 -11.93 0.25
N GLN A 28 -12.24 -12.10 1.33
CA GLN A 28 -11.04 -11.31 1.56
C GLN A 28 -10.05 -11.44 0.39
N ARG A 29 -9.79 -12.66 -0.11
CA ARG A 29 -8.90 -12.88 -1.28
C ARG A 29 -9.42 -12.24 -2.57
N ILE A 30 -10.73 -12.14 -2.76
CA ILE A 30 -11.33 -11.47 -3.93
C ILE A 30 -11.14 -9.95 -3.85
N PHE A 31 -11.40 -9.36 -2.70
CA PHE A 31 -11.34 -7.91 -2.52
C PHE A 31 -9.93 -7.40 -2.18
N TYR A 32 -9.07 -8.26 -1.62
CA TYR A 32 -7.69 -7.97 -1.23
C TYR A 32 -6.75 -9.04 -1.82
N PRO A 33 -6.59 -9.05 -3.15
CA PRO A 33 -5.69 -10.01 -3.80
C PRO A 33 -4.23 -9.71 -3.42
N LYS A 34 -3.38 -10.73 -3.47
CA LYS A 34 -1.92 -10.62 -3.43
C LYS A 34 -1.35 -10.88 -4.83
N SER A 35 -1.88 -10.17 -5.84
CA SER A 35 -1.35 -10.26 -7.21
C SER A 35 0.09 -9.74 -7.25
N TYR A 36 0.91 -10.30 -8.15
CA TYR A 36 2.33 -9.92 -8.30
C TYR A 36 3.19 -10.20 -7.06
N GLU A 37 2.80 -11.19 -6.24
CA GLU A 37 3.45 -11.55 -4.97
C GLU A 37 4.97 -11.79 -5.14
N GLU A 38 5.38 -12.40 -6.25
CA GLU A 38 6.79 -12.63 -6.57
C GLU A 38 7.60 -11.33 -6.59
N PHE A 39 7.13 -10.29 -7.29
CA PHE A 39 7.82 -9.00 -7.34
C PHE A 39 7.71 -8.23 -6.03
N VAL A 40 6.55 -8.30 -5.35
CA VAL A 40 6.36 -7.66 -4.05
C VAL A 40 7.31 -8.25 -3.02
N SER A 41 7.40 -9.58 -2.92
CA SER A 41 8.31 -10.27 -2.01
C SER A 41 9.77 -9.94 -2.32
N MET A 42 10.17 -10.03 -3.60
CA MET A 42 11.52 -9.68 -4.03
C MET A 42 11.95 -8.28 -3.58
N TYR A 43 11.13 -7.26 -3.82
CA TYR A 43 11.48 -5.87 -3.48
C TYR A 43 11.21 -5.50 -2.03
N SER A 44 10.33 -6.23 -1.33
CA SER A 44 10.20 -6.19 0.12
C SER A 44 11.52 -6.59 0.79
N ASP A 45 12.09 -7.72 0.39
CA ASP A 45 13.37 -8.22 0.90
C ASP A 45 14.54 -7.29 0.52
N GLU A 46 14.58 -6.82 -0.74
CA GLU A 46 15.65 -5.96 -1.24
C GLU A 46 15.71 -4.61 -0.52
N TYR A 47 14.54 -4.02 -0.21
CA TYR A 47 14.46 -2.65 0.35
C TYR A 47 14.01 -2.59 1.81
N GLY A 48 13.74 -3.74 2.44
CA GLY A 48 13.35 -3.82 3.84
C GLY A 48 11.98 -3.20 4.15
N VAL A 49 11.02 -3.31 3.22
CA VAL A 49 9.64 -2.82 3.40
C VAL A 49 8.70 -4.00 3.62
N ASP A 50 7.81 -3.91 4.61
CA ASP A 50 6.80 -4.95 4.87
C ASP A 50 5.92 -5.18 3.62
N GLU A 51 5.84 -6.45 3.16
CA GLU A 51 5.04 -6.86 1.99
C GLU A 51 3.57 -6.40 2.10
N ASN A 52 3.00 -6.49 3.30
CA ASN A 52 1.60 -6.13 3.52
C ASN A 52 1.39 -4.62 3.34
N LEU A 53 2.41 -3.79 3.64
CA LEU A 53 2.37 -2.36 3.38
C LEU A 53 2.47 -2.07 1.88
N ILE A 54 3.32 -2.80 1.13
CA ILE A 54 3.40 -2.67 -0.34
C ILE A 54 2.06 -3.04 -0.97
N PHE A 55 1.44 -4.17 -0.58
CA PHE A 55 0.11 -4.55 -1.05
C PHE A 55 -0.95 -3.50 -0.70
N ALA A 56 -0.88 -2.89 0.49
CA ALA A 56 -1.81 -1.86 0.92
C ALA A 56 -1.71 -0.60 0.04
N VAL A 57 -0.48 -0.21 -0.36
CA VAL A 57 -0.24 0.89 -1.29
C VAL A 57 -0.78 0.56 -2.67
N ILE A 58 -0.41 -0.58 -3.27
CA ILE A 58 -0.91 -1.01 -4.58
C ILE A 58 -2.45 -1.05 -4.60
N LYS A 59 -3.06 -1.60 -3.54
CA LYS A 59 -4.52 -1.62 -3.40
C LYS A 59 -5.15 -0.24 -3.34
N ALA A 60 -4.49 0.70 -2.67
CA ALA A 60 -5.00 2.06 -2.55
C ALA A 60 -4.80 2.87 -3.83
N GLU A 61 -3.68 2.71 -4.50
CA GLU A 61 -3.28 3.48 -5.68
C GLU A 61 -4.05 3.05 -6.94
N SER A 62 -3.93 1.81 -7.32
CA SER A 62 -4.48 1.32 -8.59
C SER A 62 -5.57 0.25 -8.45
N ASN A 63 -5.80 -0.28 -7.24
CA ASN A 63 -6.59 -1.49 -7.05
C ASN A 63 -6.07 -2.66 -7.93
N PHE A 64 -4.74 -2.78 -8.07
CA PHE A 64 -4.03 -3.78 -8.88
C PHE A 64 -4.23 -3.63 -10.41
N GLN A 65 -4.61 -2.47 -10.90
CA GLN A 65 -4.65 -2.18 -12.34
C GLN A 65 -3.25 -1.76 -12.80
N GLU A 66 -2.60 -2.60 -13.63
CA GLU A 66 -1.21 -2.40 -14.06
C GLU A 66 -1.03 -1.24 -15.04
N ASP A 67 -2.07 -0.94 -15.81
CA ASP A 67 -2.12 0.13 -16.81
C ASP A 67 -2.81 1.41 -16.30
N ALA A 68 -2.99 1.53 -14.97
CA ALA A 68 -3.66 2.67 -14.39
C ALA A 68 -2.88 3.98 -14.64
N VAL A 69 -3.56 4.99 -15.16
CA VAL A 69 -3.03 6.34 -15.34
C VAL A 69 -3.98 7.32 -14.65
N SER A 70 -3.45 8.13 -13.72
CA SER A 70 -4.25 9.12 -13.02
C SER A 70 -4.41 10.40 -13.83
N HIS A 71 -5.33 11.28 -13.40
CA HIS A 71 -5.49 12.62 -13.98
C HIS A 71 -4.27 13.55 -13.76
N LYS A 72 -3.33 13.14 -12.92
CA LYS A 72 -2.06 13.82 -12.66
C LYS A 72 -0.88 13.09 -13.32
N ASP A 73 -1.14 12.19 -14.26
CA ASP A 73 -0.13 11.39 -14.98
C ASP A 73 0.72 10.47 -14.08
N ALA A 74 0.18 10.06 -12.92
CA ALA A 74 0.79 9.01 -12.12
C ALA A 74 0.48 7.63 -12.75
N LEU A 75 1.47 6.73 -12.77
CA LEU A 75 1.50 5.53 -13.61
C LEU A 75 1.54 4.22 -12.81
N GLY A 76 0.76 3.26 -13.26
CA GLY A 76 0.85 1.85 -12.90
C GLY A 76 0.36 1.50 -11.49
N LEU A 77 0.79 0.32 -11.03
CA LEU A 77 0.33 -0.31 -9.78
C LEU A 77 0.49 0.58 -8.55
N MET A 78 1.63 1.25 -8.42
CA MET A 78 1.97 2.10 -7.28
C MET A 78 1.83 3.60 -7.60
N GLN A 79 1.25 3.96 -8.75
CA GLN A 79 0.96 5.34 -9.18
C GLN A 79 2.16 6.27 -9.02
N ILE A 80 3.26 5.94 -9.71
CA ILE A 80 4.50 6.71 -9.64
C ILE A 80 4.49 7.81 -10.69
N MET A 81 4.77 9.04 -10.27
CA MET A 81 5.00 10.17 -11.16
C MET A 81 6.33 9.98 -11.90
N LYS A 82 6.39 10.38 -13.17
CA LYS A 82 7.59 10.24 -14.02
C LYS A 82 8.82 10.86 -13.36
N GLU A 83 8.70 12.08 -12.85
CA GLU A 83 9.79 12.79 -12.20
C GLU A 83 10.29 12.04 -10.94
N THR A 84 9.36 11.47 -10.17
CA THR A 84 9.69 10.65 -9.00
C THR A 84 10.44 9.38 -9.42
N ALA A 85 9.98 8.71 -10.48
CA ALA A 85 10.64 7.52 -11.01
C ALA A 85 12.08 7.82 -11.48
N GLU A 86 12.27 8.89 -12.23
CA GLU A 86 13.57 9.33 -12.73
C GLU A 86 14.51 9.70 -11.57
N ASP A 87 14.03 10.42 -10.56
CA ASP A 87 14.82 10.82 -9.40
C ASP A 87 15.24 9.63 -8.54
N VAL A 88 14.32 8.70 -8.28
CA VAL A 88 14.60 7.48 -7.52
C VAL A 88 15.57 6.60 -8.28
N ALA A 89 15.36 6.36 -9.58
CA ALA A 89 16.23 5.54 -10.40
C ALA A 89 17.65 6.10 -10.46
N ARG A 90 17.79 7.40 -10.71
CA ARG A 90 19.09 8.09 -10.77
C ARG A 90 19.82 8.05 -9.41
N LYS A 91 19.12 8.36 -8.32
CA LYS A 91 19.71 8.44 -6.98
C LYS A 91 20.16 7.10 -6.43
N TYR A 92 19.45 6.03 -6.78
CA TYR A 92 19.69 4.69 -6.23
C TYR A 92 20.25 3.71 -7.27
N ASN A 93 20.71 4.21 -8.44
CA ASN A 93 21.31 3.41 -9.53
C ASN A 93 20.40 2.26 -9.99
N ILE A 94 19.10 2.53 -10.13
CA ILE A 94 18.15 1.57 -10.69
C ILE A 94 18.19 1.70 -12.21
N GLU A 95 18.60 0.65 -12.91
CA GLU A 95 18.67 0.63 -14.37
C GLU A 95 17.27 0.58 -14.97
N ILE A 96 16.88 1.66 -15.65
CA ILE A 96 15.62 1.80 -16.40
C ILE A 96 15.91 2.66 -17.63
N ASP A 97 15.40 2.23 -18.80
CA ASP A 97 15.49 3.03 -20.02
C ASP A 97 14.38 4.10 -20.08
N PHE A 98 14.72 5.30 -19.66
CA PHE A 98 13.80 6.45 -19.68
C PHE A 98 13.57 7.06 -21.07
N ASN A 99 14.18 6.56 -22.16
CA ASN A 99 13.82 7.01 -23.50
C ASN A 99 12.37 6.63 -23.88
N ASN A 100 11.82 5.62 -23.20
CA ASN A 100 10.40 5.23 -23.29
C ASN A 100 9.81 5.15 -21.87
N SER A 101 9.94 6.25 -21.13
CA SER A 101 9.70 6.31 -19.68
C SER A 101 8.32 5.84 -19.25
N GLU A 102 7.26 6.19 -19.99
CA GLU A 102 5.90 5.79 -19.65
C GLU A 102 5.74 4.27 -19.71
N ARG A 103 6.21 3.63 -20.77
CA ARG A 103 6.17 2.17 -20.93
C ARG A 103 6.98 1.46 -19.86
N GLU A 104 8.17 1.99 -19.55
CA GLU A 104 9.05 1.39 -18.54
C GLU A 104 8.49 1.54 -17.13
N ILE A 105 7.83 2.67 -16.82
CA ILE A 105 7.18 2.87 -15.53
C ILE A 105 5.89 2.03 -15.42
N LEU A 106 5.16 1.80 -16.51
CA LEU A 106 3.99 0.91 -16.54
C LEU A 106 4.38 -0.58 -16.49
N ASN A 107 5.64 -0.94 -16.77
CA ASN A 107 6.08 -2.31 -16.56
C ASN A 107 5.91 -2.70 -15.09
N VAL A 108 5.21 -3.80 -14.84
CA VAL A 108 4.83 -4.26 -13.50
C VAL A 108 6.03 -4.36 -12.55
N GLN A 109 7.09 -5.01 -13.00
CA GLN A 109 8.31 -5.21 -12.19
C GLN A 109 8.99 -3.87 -11.87
N ASN A 110 9.17 -3.00 -12.87
CA ASN A 110 9.79 -1.69 -12.68
C ASN A 110 8.94 -0.80 -11.77
N ASN A 111 7.62 -0.81 -11.93
CA ASN A 111 6.71 -0.02 -11.12
C ASN A 111 6.78 -0.40 -9.64
N ILE A 112 6.72 -1.72 -9.33
CA ILE A 112 6.83 -2.21 -7.95
C ILE A 112 8.24 -1.92 -7.42
N LYS A 113 9.30 -2.11 -8.21
CA LYS A 113 10.69 -1.83 -7.82
C LYS A 113 10.86 -0.37 -7.39
N ILE A 114 10.48 0.56 -8.26
CA ILE A 114 10.64 2.00 -8.02
C ILE A 114 9.73 2.45 -6.86
N GLY A 115 8.47 2.05 -6.87
CA GLY A 115 7.50 2.43 -5.86
C GLY A 115 7.87 1.94 -4.46
N THR A 116 8.35 0.68 -4.37
CA THR A 116 8.84 0.12 -3.10
C THR A 116 10.10 0.82 -2.64
N LYS A 117 11.04 1.14 -3.55
CA LYS A 117 12.22 1.92 -3.20
C LYS A 117 11.88 3.31 -2.71
N TYR A 118 10.95 3.99 -3.36
CA TYR A 118 10.46 5.31 -2.92
C TYR A 118 9.82 5.23 -1.53
N LEU A 119 8.96 4.23 -1.31
CA LEU A 119 8.35 3.99 0.00
C LEU A 119 9.40 3.71 1.08
N ALA A 120 10.43 2.91 0.78
CA ALA A 120 11.55 2.64 1.69
C ALA A 120 12.28 3.93 2.10
N VAL A 121 12.52 4.83 1.15
CA VAL A 121 13.16 6.14 1.40
C VAL A 121 12.32 6.99 2.35
N LEU A 122 10.99 6.99 2.16
CA LEU A 122 10.08 7.75 3.02
C LEU A 122 10.00 7.17 4.43
N LEU A 123 9.95 5.84 4.55
CA LEU A 123 9.98 5.13 5.84
C LEU A 123 11.29 5.39 6.58
N GLU A 124 12.41 5.40 5.87
CA GLU A 124 13.72 5.71 6.45
C GLU A 124 13.80 7.17 6.93
N LYS A 125 13.25 8.11 6.16
CA LYS A 125 13.25 9.53 6.50
C LYS A 125 12.38 9.83 7.73
N TYR A 126 11.15 9.36 7.74
CA TYR A 126 10.17 9.75 8.76
C TYR A 126 10.10 8.79 9.95
N LYS A 127 10.59 7.56 9.84
CA LYS A 127 10.55 6.52 10.88
C LYS A 127 9.13 6.24 11.41
N ASN A 128 8.12 6.61 10.66
CA ASN A 128 6.71 6.47 10.99
C ASN A 128 5.91 6.19 9.71
N ILE A 129 5.05 5.17 9.74
CA ILE A 129 4.28 4.72 8.56
C ILE A 129 3.28 5.79 8.13
N GLU A 130 2.55 6.39 9.06
CA GLU A 130 1.51 7.38 8.80
C GLU A 130 2.07 8.59 8.06
N VAL A 131 3.20 9.10 8.56
CA VAL A 131 3.89 10.26 7.97
C VAL A 131 4.53 9.89 6.63
N ALA A 132 5.13 8.70 6.52
CA ALA A 132 5.73 8.22 5.27
C ALA A 132 4.68 8.08 4.15
N VAL A 133 3.52 7.48 4.42
CA VAL A 133 2.45 7.37 3.41
C VAL A 133 1.77 8.70 3.11
N ALA A 134 1.73 9.63 4.08
CA ALA A 134 1.31 11.00 3.81
C ALA A 134 2.25 11.69 2.80
N ALA A 135 3.57 11.51 2.97
CA ALA A 135 4.58 12.04 2.07
C ALA A 135 4.59 11.34 0.69
N TYR A 136 4.23 10.06 0.63
CA TYR A 136 4.04 9.35 -0.62
C TYR A 136 2.98 10.02 -1.50
N ASN A 137 1.86 10.42 -0.90
CA ASN A 137 0.74 11.06 -1.59
C ASN A 137 0.91 12.57 -1.80
N ALA A 138 1.35 13.31 -0.78
CA ALA A 138 1.41 14.77 -0.81
C ALA A 138 2.77 15.33 -1.23
N GLY A 139 3.80 14.47 -1.29
CA GLY A 139 5.18 14.85 -1.54
C GLY A 139 5.95 15.24 -0.28
N ILE A 140 7.27 14.98 -0.31
CA ILE A 140 8.19 15.21 0.82
C ILE A 140 8.15 16.66 1.29
N GLY A 141 8.28 17.62 0.36
CA GLY A 141 8.34 19.05 0.71
C GLY A 141 7.07 19.56 1.40
N THR A 142 5.92 19.01 1.02
CA THR A 142 4.64 19.36 1.64
C THR A 142 4.59 18.87 3.10
N VAL A 143 4.98 17.61 3.32
CA VAL A 143 4.95 17.02 4.66
C VAL A 143 6.01 17.62 5.57
N ASP A 144 7.22 17.89 5.05
CA ASP A 144 8.26 18.59 5.79
C ASP A 144 7.78 19.98 6.26
N ASN A 145 7.11 20.73 5.38
CA ASN A 145 6.52 22.04 5.74
C ASN A 145 5.39 21.91 6.79
N TRP A 146 4.59 20.82 6.76
CA TRP A 146 3.58 20.61 7.80
C TRP A 146 4.20 20.31 9.16
N ILE A 147 5.29 19.55 9.20
CA ILE A 147 6.03 19.23 10.43
C ILE A 147 6.73 20.49 10.96
N GLU A 148 7.42 21.24 10.09
CA GLU A 148 8.11 22.48 10.45
C GLU A 148 7.17 23.54 11.05
N LYS A 149 5.94 23.62 10.51
CA LYS A 149 4.88 24.53 11.01
C LYS A 149 4.06 23.95 12.17
N GLU A 150 4.45 22.82 12.70
CA GLU A 150 3.74 22.13 13.79
C GLU A 150 2.25 21.84 13.48
N ILE A 151 1.89 21.70 12.18
CA ILE A 151 0.54 21.33 11.74
C ILE A 151 0.28 19.86 12.03
N ILE A 152 1.31 19.01 11.80
CA ILE A 152 1.32 17.61 12.19
C ILE A 152 2.61 17.28 12.92
N LYS A 153 2.57 16.29 13.79
CA LYS A 153 3.74 15.78 14.49
C LYS A 153 4.51 14.76 13.65
N SER A 154 5.82 14.73 13.81
CA SER A 154 6.70 13.77 13.13
C SER A 154 6.48 12.33 13.57
N ASP A 155 5.87 12.10 14.74
CA ASP A 155 5.53 10.78 15.27
C ASP A 155 4.19 10.22 14.75
N GLY A 156 3.48 10.98 13.92
CA GLY A 156 2.22 10.56 13.32
C GLY A 156 1.02 10.50 14.27
N SER A 157 1.17 10.93 15.54
CA SER A 157 0.13 10.80 16.56
C SER A 157 -1.12 11.66 16.32
N ASP A 158 -1.06 12.55 15.34
CA ASP A 158 -2.10 13.53 15.01
C ASP A 158 -2.38 13.67 13.50
N ILE A 159 -2.32 12.55 12.79
CA ILE A 159 -2.59 12.50 11.34
C ILE A 159 -3.97 13.03 10.94
N GLU A 160 -4.91 13.14 11.87
CA GLU A 160 -6.20 13.79 11.67
C GLU A 160 -6.05 15.28 11.33
N ASN A 161 -4.95 15.91 11.70
CA ASN A 161 -4.64 17.31 11.41
C ASN A 161 -4.08 17.54 10.01
N ILE A 162 -3.84 16.48 9.21
CA ILE A 162 -3.40 16.62 7.82
C ILE A 162 -4.34 17.56 7.06
N PRO A 163 -3.87 18.72 6.55
CA PRO A 163 -4.75 19.75 5.98
C PRO A 163 -5.42 19.33 4.68
N TYR A 164 -4.72 18.51 3.88
CA TYR A 164 -5.27 18.04 2.62
C TYR A 164 -6.19 16.85 2.87
N LYS A 165 -7.49 17.07 2.67
CA LYS A 165 -8.52 16.02 2.86
C LYS A 165 -8.22 14.76 2.03
N GLU A 166 -7.68 14.93 0.81
CA GLU A 166 -7.27 13.82 -0.06
C GLU A 166 -6.21 12.96 0.67
N THR A 167 -5.13 13.59 1.13
CA THR A 167 -4.02 12.92 1.82
C THR A 167 -4.46 12.30 3.15
N ASN A 168 -5.30 12.98 3.93
CA ASN A 168 -5.85 12.44 5.17
C ASN A 168 -6.65 11.14 4.91
N ASN A 169 -7.53 11.16 3.90
CA ASN A 169 -8.30 9.98 3.49
C ASN A 169 -7.38 8.87 2.95
N TYR A 170 -6.33 9.23 2.22
CA TYR A 170 -5.35 8.30 1.68
C TYR A 170 -4.61 7.56 2.80
N VAL A 171 -4.07 8.27 3.79
CA VAL A 171 -3.41 7.66 4.96
C VAL A 171 -4.34 6.68 5.64
N ARG A 172 -5.58 7.07 5.95
CA ARG A 172 -6.58 6.19 6.57
C ARG A 172 -6.89 4.96 5.71
N LYS A 173 -6.94 5.12 4.38
CA LYS A 173 -7.15 4.01 3.43
C LYS A 173 -5.99 3.02 3.47
N ILE A 174 -4.74 3.52 3.46
CA ILE A 174 -3.54 2.68 3.55
C ILE A 174 -3.52 1.89 4.87
N LEU A 175 -3.68 2.56 6.00
CA LEU A 175 -3.64 1.91 7.33
C LEU A 175 -4.72 0.82 7.45
N ARG A 176 -5.93 1.08 6.95
CA ARG A 176 -6.99 0.08 6.92
C ARG A 176 -6.63 -1.11 6.03
N ASN A 177 -6.12 -0.86 4.82
CA ASN A 177 -5.71 -1.92 3.90
C ASN A 177 -4.57 -2.74 4.52
N TYR A 178 -3.57 -2.07 5.09
CA TYR A 178 -2.41 -2.70 5.73
C TYR A 178 -2.85 -3.67 6.84
N LYS A 179 -3.77 -3.23 7.71
CA LYS A 179 -4.36 -4.09 8.75
C LYS A 179 -5.11 -5.31 8.20
N ILE A 180 -5.68 -5.21 6.99
CA ILE A 180 -6.40 -6.34 6.37
C ILE A 180 -5.43 -7.34 5.75
N TYR A 181 -4.28 -6.88 5.24
CA TYR A 181 -3.25 -7.76 4.67
C TYR A 181 -2.42 -8.50 5.74
N GLN A 182 -2.30 -7.96 6.96
CA GLN A 182 -1.70 -8.64 8.13
C GLN A 182 -2.55 -9.84 8.59
#